data_4deb07b4cf6ba8fb1ab9ccec194d537e
#
_entry.id   4deb07b4cf6ba8fb1ab9ccec194d537e
#
_cell.length_a   1.000
_cell.length_b   1.000
_cell.length_c   1.000
_cell.angle_alpha   90.00
_cell.angle_beta   90.00
_cell.angle_gamma   90.00
#
_symmetry.space_group_name_H-M   'P 1'
#
loop_
_entity.id
_entity.type
_entity.pdbx_description
1 polymer ?
#
loop_
_entity_poly.entity_id
_entity_poly.type
_entity_poly.pdbx_seq_one_letter_code
_entity_poly.pdbx_strand_id
1 'polypeptide(L)'
;QGSSTKWLSLRPFTKPRIKGVTSLPSQKVSKKQNDITIFDVPAAIYGPKLETYIKKARKIIIPVLPSPIDMAAAKDFLKSIRNLGSVIRNRTDICLVANRCRANTNIFAELDDYLVKEKGIRYVTAFRDNTNYITSARKGIGVFEMGESMTAQDREEWKPLISWLKPKKKK
;
A
#
# COMPACT_ATOMS: atom_id res chain seq x y z
N GLN A 1 -5.50 12.62 -9.06
CA GLN A 1 -5.37 13.81 -8.17
C GLN A 1 -3.90 14.28 -7.99
N GLY A 2 -2.90 13.48 -8.39
CA GLY A 2 -1.50 13.88 -8.40
C GLY A 2 -0.86 14.06 -7.01
N SER A 3 -1.40 13.47 -5.96
CA SER A 3 -0.88 13.58 -4.59
C SER A 3 0.57 13.12 -4.48
N SER A 4 0.90 11.98 -5.06
CA SER A 4 2.27 11.44 -5.08
C SER A 4 3.24 12.33 -5.86
N THR A 5 2.78 12.94 -6.94
CA THR A 5 3.59 13.90 -7.72
C THR A 5 3.86 15.18 -6.94
N LYS A 6 2.86 15.71 -6.23
CA LYS A 6 3.04 16.85 -5.31
C LYS A 6 4.01 16.52 -4.19
N TRP A 7 3.90 15.33 -3.59
CA TRP A 7 4.84 14.88 -2.57
C TRP A 7 6.28 14.80 -3.12
N LEU A 8 6.45 14.28 -4.34
CA LEU A 8 7.76 14.23 -4.99
C LEU A 8 8.36 15.61 -5.27
N SER A 9 7.54 16.63 -5.58
CA SER A 9 8.03 17.99 -5.79
C SER A 9 8.58 18.66 -4.53
N LEU A 10 8.17 18.18 -3.36
CA LEU A 10 8.66 18.67 -2.05
C LEU A 10 9.93 17.93 -1.60
N ARG A 11 10.34 16.86 -2.31
CA ARG A 11 11.43 15.99 -1.86
C ARG A 11 12.78 16.69 -1.91
N PRO A 12 13.54 16.73 -0.79
CA PRO A 12 14.86 17.35 -0.74
C PRO A 12 15.87 16.63 -1.65
N PHE A 13 16.75 17.37 -2.31
CA PHE A 13 17.80 16.76 -3.17
C PHE A 13 18.84 15.95 -2.36
N THR A 14 18.93 16.16 -1.05
CA THR A 14 19.80 15.39 -0.15
C THR A 14 19.27 13.97 0.11
N LYS A 15 18.06 13.67 -0.33
CA LYS A 15 17.44 12.34 -0.18
C LYS A 15 17.54 11.53 -1.48
N PRO A 16 17.55 10.19 -1.41
CA PRO A 16 17.59 9.33 -2.60
C PRO A 16 16.54 9.73 -3.61
N ARG A 17 16.93 9.82 -4.87
CA ARG A 17 16.04 10.28 -5.94
C ARG A 17 14.95 9.25 -6.24
N ILE A 18 13.71 9.70 -6.31
CA ILE A 18 12.56 8.91 -6.75
C ILE A 18 12.06 9.52 -8.05
N LYS A 19 11.94 8.70 -9.10
CA LYS A 19 11.42 9.13 -10.38
C LYS A 19 9.90 9.00 -10.38
N GLY A 20 9.18 10.12 -10.43
CA GLY A 20 7.73 10.14 -10.62
C GLY A 20 7.37 10.21 -12.11
N VAL A 21 6.34 9.48 -12.50
CA VAL A 21 5.77 9.54 -13.86
C VAL A 21 4.25 9.51 -13.76
N THR A 22 3.60 10.37 -14.52
CA THR A 22 2.14 10.39 -14.68
C THR A 22 1.79 9.61 -15.94
N SER A 23 2.01 8.31 -15.93
CA SER A 23 1.74 7.47 -17.10
C SER A 23 0.78 6.34 -16.75
N LEU A 24 -0.06 6.02 -17.73
CA LEU A 24 -0.88 4.83 -17.65
C LEU A 24 0.04 3.58 -17.65
N PRO A 25 -0.41 2.46 -17.06
CA PRO A 25 0.38 1.21 -17.04
C PRO A 25 0.78 0.65 -18.40
N SER A 26 0.25 1.19 -19.50
CA SER A 26 0.59 0.81 -20.89
C SER A 26 2.00 1.25 -21.31
N GLN A 27 2.55 2.32 -20.73
CA GLN A 27 3.90 2.75 -21.06
C GLN A 27 4.95 1.82 -20.44
N LYS A 28 5.97 1.45 -21.22
CA LYS A 28 7.12 0.68 -20.75
C LYS A 28 7.89 1.51 -19.71
N VAL A 29 7.71 1.20 -18.43
CA VAL A 29 8.62 1.70 -17.41
C VAL A 29 9.94 0.98 -17.61
N SER A 30 11.04 1.71 -17.79
CA SER A 30 12.38 1.14 -17.91
C SER A 30 12.69 0.29 -16.69
N LYS A 31 12.87 -1.01 -16.91
CA LYS A 31 13.19 -1.97 -15.85
C LYS A 31 14.71 -2.10 -15.75
N LYS A 32 15.34 -1.33 -14.90
CA LYS A 32 16.62 -1.74 -14.36
C LYS A 32 16.39 -2.86 -13.34
N GLN A 33 17.29 -3.81 -13.26
CA GLN A 33 17.13 -5.09 -12.53
C GLN A 33 16.79 -4.91 -11.03
N ASN A 34 17.06 -3.75 -10.45
CA ASN A 34 16.90 -3.44 -9.02
C ASN A 34 15.84 -2.37 -8.73
N ASP A 35 15.06 -1.93 -9.72
CA ASP A 35 14.09 -0.87 -9.50
C ASP A 35 12.77 -1.40 -8.97
N ILE A 36 12.23 -0.72 -7.95
CA ILE A 36 10.87 -0.93 -7.46
C ILE A 36 9.99 0.10 -8.13
N THR A 37 8.92 -0.38 -8.78
CA THR A 37 7.88 0.49 -9.34
C THR A 37 6.63 0.41 -8.46
N ILE A 38 6.17 1.54 -7.97
CA ILE A 38 4.93 1.66 -7.21
C ILE A 38 3.88 2.32 -8.08
N PHE A 39 2.73 1.67 -8.23
CA PHE A 39 1.54 2.25 -8.85
C PHE A 39 0.64 2.81 -7.76
N ASP A 40 0.57 4.14 -7.66
CA ASP A 40 -0.42 4.82 -6.83
C ASP A 40 -1.74 4.87 -7.61
N VAL A 41 -2.59 3.90 -7.33
CA VAL A 41 -3.84 3.68 -8.08
C VAL A 41 -4.94 4.49 -7.43
N PRO A 42 -5.65 5.37 -8.18
CA PRO A 42 -6.77 6.13 -7.65
C PRO A 42 -7.85 5.23 -7.05
N ALA A 43 -8.53 5.72 -6.03
CA ALA A 43 -9.74 5.08 -5.51
C ALA A 43 -10.80 4.95 -6.61
N ALA A 44 -11.69 3.95 -6.49
CA ALA A 44 -12.80 3.72 -7.42
C ALA A 44 -12.38 3.37 -8.88
N ILE A 45 -11.25 2.71 -9.07
CA ILE A 45 -10.93 2.05 -10.34
C ILE A 45 -11.54 0.65 -10.35
N TYR A 46 -12.35 0.37 -11.38
CA TYR A 46 -13.02 -0.91 -11.59
C TYR A 46 -12.86 -1.39 -13.05
N GLY A 47 -13.23 -2.64 -13.30
CA GLY A 47 -13.30 -3.22 -14.64
C GLY A 47 -11.94 -3.31 -15.34
N PRO A 48 -11.87 -3.12 -16.67
CA PRO A 48 -10.66 -3.34 -17.48
C PRO A 48 -9.45 -2.51 -17.07
N LYS A 49 -9.68 -1.30 -16.53
CA LYS A 49 -8.58 -0.46 -16.01
C LYS A 49 -7.93 -1.09 -14.79
N LEU A 50 -8.72 -1.59 -13.84
CA LEU A 50 -8.22 -2.30 -12.66
C LEU A 50 -7.43 -3.54 -13.08
N GLU A 51 -7.96 -4.35 -14.00
CA GLU A 51 -7.26 -5.52 -14.52
C GLU A 51 -5.88 -5.20 -15.10
N THR A 52 -5.77 -4.06 -15.79
CA THR A 52 -4.49 -3.62 -16.37
C THR A 52 -3.44 -3.36 -15.29
N TYR A 53 -3.79 -2.77 -14.16
CA TYR A 53 -2.88 -2.58 -13.03
C TYR A 53 -2.54 -3.92 -12.37
N ILE A 54 -3.55 -4.75 -12.11
CA ILE A 54 -3.36 -6.06 -11.46
C ILE A 54 -2.43 -6.95 -12.29
N LYS A 55 -2.61 -7.03 -13.61
CA LYS A 55 -1.77 -7.84 -14.51
C LYS A 55 -0.30 -7.41 -14.50
N LYS A 56 -0.02 -6.15 -14.17
CA LYS A 56 1.36 -5.61 -14.10
C LYS A 56 1.98 -5.69 -12.72
N ALA A 57 1.16 -5.79 -11.66
CA ALA A 57 1.61 -5.85 -10.29
C ALA A 57 2.05 -7.28 -9.92
N ARG A 58 3.19 -7.38 -9.22
CA ARG A 58 3.58 -8.63 -8.54
C ARG A 58 3.01 -8.70 -7.13
N LYS A 59 2.79 -7.54 -6.53
CA LYS A 59 2.27 -7.40 -5.17
C LYS A 59 1.24 -6.28 -5.14
N ILE A 60 0.14 -6.50 -4.44
CA ILE A 60 -0.92 -5.52 -4.24
C ILE A 60 -1.08 -5.34 -2.74
N ILE A 61 -1.01 -4.09 -2.31
CA ILE A 61 -1.28 -3.68 -0.94
C ILE A 61 -2.63 -2.97 -0.93
N ILE A 62 -3.54 -3.42 -0.10
CA ILE A 62 -4.86 -2.83 0.06
C ILE A 62 -4.94 -2.21 1.45
N PRO A 63 -4.81 -0.88 1.57
CA PRO A 63 -5.01 -0.20 2.83
C PRO A 63 -6.50 -0.05 3.11
N VAL A 64 -6.91 -0.34 4.35
CA VAL A 64 -8.29 -0.20 4.82
C VAL A 64 -8.30 0.68 6.06
N LEU A 65 -9.15 1.70 6.06
CA LEU A 65 -9.34 2.57 7.22
C LEU A 65 -10.35 1.95 8.21
N PRO A 66 -10.23 2.25 9.51
CA PRO A 66 -11.21 1.87 10.52
C PRO A 66 -12.50 2.71 10.38
N SER A 67 -13.29 2.39 9.38
CA SER A 67 -14.53 3.06 9.02
C SER A 67 -15.47 2.05 8.36
N PRO A 68 -16.76 2.03 8.68
CA PRO A 68 -17.74 1.13 8.05
C PRO A 68 -17.76 1.28 6.53
N ILE A 69 -17.62 2.50 6.02
CA ILE A 69 -17.61 2.79 4.58
C ILE A 69 -16.38 2.20 3.91
N ASP A 70 -15.19 2.37 4.49
CA ASP A 70 -13.94 1.83 3.94
C ASP A 70 -13.90 0.30 4.01
N MET A 71 -14.43 -0.29 5.09
CA MET A 71 -14.57 -1.74 5.23
C MET A 71 -15.50 -2.32 4.16
N ALA A 72 -16.64 -1.67 3.91
CA ALA A 72 -17.57 -2.08 2.84
C ALA A 72 -16.91 -1.96 1.45
N ALA A 73 -16.23 -0.85 1.18
CA ALA A 73 -15.50 -0.65 -0.07
C ALA A 73 -14.39 -1.69 -0.27
N ALA A 74 -13.65 -2.03 0.78
CA ALA A 74 -12.63 -3.09 0.74
C ALA A 74 -13.25 -4.45 0.42
N LYS A 75 -14.39 -4.78 1.03
CA LYS A 75 -15.13 -6.04 0.77
C LYS A 75 -15.55 -6.15 -0.70
N ASP A 76 -16.12 -5.09 -1.27
CA ASP A 76 -16.53 -5.08 -2.68
C ASP A 76 -15.33 -5.16 -3.63
N PHE A 77 -14.25 -4.48 -3.30
CA PHE A 77 -13.00 -4.55 -4.05
C PHE A 77 -12.40 -5.96 -4.03
N LEU A 78 -12.36 -6.61 -2.86
CA LEU A 78 -11.89 -7.99 -2.72
C LEU A 78 -12.75 -8.97 -3.52
N LYS A 79 -14.08 -8.79 -3.52
CA LYS A 79 -14.99 -9.57 -4.34
C LYS A 79 -14.68 -9.40 -5.83
N SER A 80 -14.43 -8.17 -6.27
CA SER A 80 -14.05 -7.88 -7.65
C SER A 80 -12.73 -8.57 -8.05
N ILE A 81 -11.72 -8.53 -7.18
CA ILE A 81 -10.43 -9.22 -7.43
C ILE A 81 -10.62 -10.74 -7.49
N ARG A 82 -11.43 -11.33 -6.62
CA ARG A 82 -11.68 -12.78 -6.62
C ARG A 82 -12.32 -13.26 -7.91
N ASN A 83 -13.11 -12.41 -8.56
CA ASN A 83 -13.76 -12.70 -9.85
C ASN A 83 -12.80 -12.59 -11.04
N LEU A 84 -11.67 -11.91 -10.88
CA LEU A 84 -10.62 -11.85 -11.89
C LEU A 84 -9.83 -13.17 -11.89
N GLY A 85 -10.29 -14.13 -12.62
CA GLY A 85 -9.78 -15.49 -12.85
C GLY A 85 -8.48 -16.00 -12.20
N SER A 86 -8.27 -17.30 -12.18
CA SER A 86 -7.14 -17.97 -11.52
C SER A 86 -5.74 -17.53 -11.98
N VAL A 87 -5.60 -17.08 -13.23
CA VAL A 87 -4.31 -16.67 -13.82
C VAL A 87 -3.75 -15.42 -13.13
N ILE A 88 -4.61 -14.50 -12.69
CA ILE A 88 -4.18 -13.29 -11.99
C ILE A 88 -3.85 -13.63 -10.54
N ARG A 89 -4.67 -14.46 -9.89
CA ARG A 89 -4.46 -14.87 -8.50
C ARG A 89 -3.15 -15.63 -8.26
N ASN A 90 -2.69 -16.41 -9.22
CA ASN A 90 -1.48 -17.24 -9.06
C ASN A 90 -0.17 -16.47 -9.31
N ARG A 91 -0.22 -15.26 -9.85
CA ARG A 91 0.96 -14.45 -10.18
C ARG A 91 1.16 -13.22 -9.30
N THR A 92 0.11 -12.81 -8.57
CA THR A 92 0.10 -11.57 -7.80
C THR A 92 -0.18 -11.89 -6.34
N ASP A 93 0.77 -11.58 -5.47
CA ASP A 93 0.56 -11.65 -4.02
C ASP A 93 -0.27 -10.43 -3.57
N ILE A 94 -1.30 -10.65 -2.78
CA ILE A 94 -2.18 -9.59 -2.26
C ILE A 94 -2.11 -9.59 -0.75
N CYS A 95 -2.03 -8.41 -0.15
CA CYS A 95 -2.16 -8.25 1.29
C CYS A 95 -3.08 -7.10 1.69
N LEU A 96 -3.61 -7.21 2.89
CA LEU A 96 -4.37 -6.17 3.57
C LEU A 96 -3.49 -5.51 4.63
N VAL A 97 -3.66 -4.21 4.80
CA VAL A 97 -3.09 -3.45 5.89
C VAL A 97 -4.16 -2.54 6.49
N ALA A 98 -4.31 -2.56 7.81
CA ALA A 98 -5.11 -1.56 8.48
C ALA A 98 -4.34 -0.23 8.50
N ASN A 99 -4.98 0.88 8.20
CA ASN A 99 -4.31 2.16 8.07
C ASN A 99 -4.99 3.23 8.92
N ARG A 100 -4.20 4.14 9.50
CA ARG A 100 -4.67 5.22 10.37
C ARG A 100 -5.48 4.71 11.57
N CYS A 101 -4.99 3.67 12.21
CA CYS A 101 -5.64 3.03 13.33
C CYS A 101 -5.36 3.78 14.63
N ARG A 102 -6.38 3.92 15.46
CA ARG A 102 -6.24 4.40 16.84
C ARG A 102 -6.43 3.21 17.76
N ALA A 103 -5.40 2.91 18.53
CA ALA A 103 -5.47 1.86 19.53
C ALA A 103 -6.65 2.08 20.50
N ASN A 104 -7.20 1.01 21.03
CA ASN A 104 -8.27 1.02 22.02
C ASN A 104 -9.60 1.66 21.54
N THR A 105 -9.89 1.62 20.23
CA THR A 105 -11.19 2.03 19.69
C THR A 105 -11.98 0.81 19.18
N ASN A 106 -13.29 0.80 19.41
CA ASN A 106 -14.17 -0.27 18.96
C ASN A 106 -14.09 -0.47 17.44
N ILE A 107 -14.05 0.64 16.69
CA ILE A 107 -14.01 0.56 15.23
C ILE A 107 -12.69 -0.05 14.72
N PHE A 108 -11.58 0.12 15.44
CA PHE A 108 -10.34 -0.57 15.08
C PHE A 108 -10.44 -2.09 15.41
N ALA A 109 -11.02 -2.44 16.52
CA ALA A 109 -11.26 -3.86 16.86
C ALA A 109 -12.16 -4.54 15.82
N GLU A 110 -13.21 -3.87 15.34
CA GLU A 110 -14.07 -4.35 14.27
C GLU A 110 -13.30 -4.55 12.95
N LEU A 111 -12.44 -3.58 12.58
CA LEU A 111 -11.59 -3.68 11.40
C LEU A 111 -10.61 -4.85 11.52
N ASP A 112 -9.94 -4.98 12.65
CA ASP A 112 -8.94 -6.04 12.89
C ASP A 112 -9.60 -7.42 12.76
N ASP A 113 -10.73 -7.61 13.41
CA ASP A 113 -11.57 -8.80 13.32
C ASP A 113 -11.99 -9.13 11.88
N TYR A 114 -12.37 -8.11 11.12
CA TYR A 114 -12.75 -8.25 9.72
C TYR A 114 -11.55 -8.70 8.88
N LEU A 115 -10.39 -8.04 9.01
CA LEU A 115 -9.21 -8.32 8.21
C LEU A 115 -8.60 -9.69 8.53
N VAL A 116 -8.62 -10.12 9.79
CA VAL A 116 -8.16 -11.46 10.21
C VAL A 116 -9.03 -12.56 9.62
N LYS A 117 -10.34 -12.34 9.49
CA LYS A 117 -11.31 -13.31 8.96
C LYS A 117 -11.29 -13.42 7.43
N GLU A 118 -10.63 -12.51 6.72
CA GLU A 118 -10.56 -12.54 5.25
C GLU A 118 -9.77 -13.72 4.73
N LYS A 119 -10.48 -14.71 4.13
CA LYS A 119 -9.87 -15.95 3.65
C LYS A 119 -9.05 -15.74 2.38
N GLY A 120 -7.85 -16.32 2.35
CA GLY A 120 -6.99 -16.36 1.16
C GLY A 120 -6.21 -15.08 0.87
N ILE A 121 -6.32 -14.05 1.72
CA ILE A 121 -5.56 -12.80 1.61
C ILE A 121 -4.92 -12.51 2.97
N ARG A 122 -3.64 -12.22 2.96
CA ARG A 122 -2.88 -12.03 4.20
C ARG A 122 -3.12 -10.63 4.76
N TYR A 123 -3.60 -10.53 5.98
CA TYR A 123 -3.49 -9.32 6.79
C TYR A 123 -2.07 -9.22 7.36
N VAL A 124 -1.36 -8.14 7.08
CA VAL A 124 0.10 -8.06 7.34
C VAL A 124 0.43 -7.20 8.53
N THR A 125 -0.20 -6.04 8.67
CA THR A 125 0.10 -5.08 9.73
C THR A 125 -0.99 -4.03 9.88
N ALA A 126 -0.98 -3.34 11.01
CA ALA A 126 -1.75 -2.11 11.25
C ALA A 126 -0.79 -0.92 11.39
N PHE A 127 -1.11 0.17 10.72
CA PHE A 127 -0.43 1.46 10.86
C PHE A 127 -1.25 2.39 11.71
N ARG A 128 -0.66 2.96 12.72
CA ARG A 128 -1.31 3.92 13.62
C ARG A 128 -1.61 5.27 12.95
N ASP A 129 -2.61 5.97 13.45
CA ASP A 129 -2.87 7.36 13.09
C ASP A 129 -1.88 8.26 13.87
N ASN A 130 -0.84 8.74 13.17
CA ASN A 130 0.23 9.51 13.80
C ASN A 130 0.63 10.74 12.97
N THR A 131 0.94 11.82 13.66
CA THR A 131 1.40 13.09 13.09
C THR A 131 2.75 12.96 12.36
N ASN A 132 3.57 11.94 12.63
CA ASN A 132 4.80 11.68 11.91
C ASN A 132 4.56 11.50 10.40
N TYR A 133 3.46 10.84 10.02
CA TYR A 133 3.09 10.68 8.60
C TYR A 133 2.71 12.02 7.96
N ILE A 134 2.02 12.89 8.69
CA ILE A 134 1.68 14.24 8.21
C ILE A 134 2.95 15.08 8.06
N THR A 135 3.82 15.03 9.06
CA THR A 135 5.09 15.79 9.08
C THR A 135 6.03 15.33 7.96
N SER A 136 6.17 14.02 7.77
CA SER A 136 7.01 13.47 6.69
C SER A 136 6.45 13.84 5.31
N ALA A 137 5.13 13.75 5.14
CA ALA A 137 4.48 14.11 3.89
C ALA A 137 4.68 15.58 3.51
N ARG A 138 4.57 16.50 4.47
CA ARG A 138 4.84 17.94 4.27
C ARG A 138 6.28 18.23 3.86
N LYS A 139 7.22 17.38 4.26
CA LYS A 139 8.66 17.51 3.95
C LYS A 139 9.10 16.74 2.69
N GLY A 140 8.20 16.05 2.01
CA GLY A 140 8.54 15.21 0.85
C GLY A 140 9.41 14.00 1.20
N ILE A 141 9.35 13.51 2.45
CA ILE A 141 10.15 12.39 2.95
C ILE A 141 9.25 11.28 3.51
N GLY A 142 9.83 10.10 3.71
CA GLY A 142 9.16 9.00 4.42
C GLY A 142 9.54 8.98 5.90
N VAL A 143 8.78 8.24 6.72
CA VAL A 143 9.04 8.11 8.17
C VAL A 143 10.41 7.53 8.48
N PHE A 144 10.96 6.70 7.60
CA PHE A 144 12.32 6.17 7.74
C PHE A 144 13.43 7.20 7.49
N GLU A 145 13.09 8.35 6.95
CA GLU A 145 14.03 9.45 6.69
C GLU A 145 13.96 10.53 7.80
N MET A 146 13.09 10.34 8.78
CA MET A 146 13.01 11.15 10.01
C MET A 146 13.93 10.58 11.11
N GLY A 147 14.07 11.31 12.21
CA GLY A 147 14.82 10.84 13.39
C GLY A 147 14.31 9.50 13.91
N GLU A 148 15.25 8.59 14.20
CA GLU A 148 14.92 7.20 14.54
C GLU A 148 14.13 7.09 15.85
N SER A 149 14.54 7.79 16.87
CA SER A 149 13.85 7.81 18.17
C SER A 149 12.40 8.31 18.06
N MET A 150 12.16 9.29 17.20
CA MET A 150 10.83 9.85 16.97
C MET A 150 9.89 8.88 16.25
N THR A 151 10.45 8.02 15.38
CA THR A 151 9.69 7.13 14.50
C THR A 151 9.87 5.64 14.83
N ALA A 152 10.41 5.31 16.00
CA ALA A 152 10.71 3.94 16.38
C ALA A 152 9.49 3.02 16.25
N GLN A 153 8.36 3.40 16.83
CA GLN A 153 7.14 2.62 16.75
C GLN A 153 6.60 2.53 15.31
N ASP A 154 6.63 3.63 14.54
CA ASP A 154 6.19 3.61 13.14
C ASP A 154 7.04 2.62 12.35
N ARG A 155 8.36 2.59 12.57
CA ARG A 155 9.28 1.64 11.92
C ARG A 155 8.96 0.19 12.27
N GLU A 156 8.61 -0.11 13.53
CA GLU A 156 8.19 -1.44 13.94
C GLU A 156 6.95 -1.90 13.18
N GLU A 157 5.95 -1.04 13.06
CA GLU A 157 4.72 -1.33 12.32
C GLU A 157 4.98 -1.59 10.82
N TRP A 158 6.02 -1.00 10.25
CA TRP A 158 6.41 -1.21 8.86
C TRP A 158 7.18 -2.53 8.62
N LYS A 159 7.85 -3.08 9.62
CA LYS A 159 8.69 -4.29 9.47
C LYS A 159 7.95 -5.47 8.83
N PRO A 160 6.72 -5.84 9.24
CA PRO A 160 6.00 -6.94 8.63
C PRO A 160 5.73 -6.72 7.14
N LEU A 161 5.35 -5.50 6.75
CA LEU A 161 5.08 -5.16 5.36
C LEU A 161 6.37 -5.17 4.52
N ILE A 162 7.45 -4.60 5.03
CA ILE A 162 8.76 -4.64 4.35
C ILE A 162 9.22 -6.08 4.17
N SER A 163 9.05 -6.94 5.18
CA SER A 163 9.37 -8.36 5.09
C SER A 163 8.53 -9.05 4.02
N TRP A 164 7.24 -8.78 3.98
CA TRP A 164 6.33 -9.32 2.96
C TRP A 164 6.68 -8.85 1.54
N LEU A 165 7.20 -7.62 1.38
CA LEU A 165 7.62 -7.07 0.09
C LEU A 165 8.88 -7.73 -0.47
N LYS A 166 9.73 -8.34 0.35
CA LYS A 166 10.95 -9.02 -0.11
C LYS A 166 10.60 -10.16 -1.07
N PRO A 167 11.44 -10.43 -2.08
CA PRO A 167 11.27 -11.59 -2.95
C PRO A 167 11.25 -12.88 -2.12
N LYS A 168 10.34 -13.78 -2.45
CA LYS A 168 10.41 -15.15 -1.88
C LYS A 168 11.72 -15.77 -2.35
N LYS A 169 12.56 -16.25 -1.43
CA LYS A 169 13.73 -17.06 -1.81
C LYS A 169 13.20 -18.25 -2.63
N LYS A 170 13.69 -18.38 -3.87
CA LYS A 170 13.44 -19.62 -4.63
C LYS A 170 14.04 -20.75 -3.79
N LYS A 171 13.19 -21.71 -3.38
CA LYS A 171 13.65 -23.01 -2.93
C LYS A 171 14.23 -23.76 -4.10
#